data_5cb6ca9a2e7a38137d405f6036a4f1e5
#
_entry.id   5cb6ca9a2e7a38137d405f6036a4f1e5
#
_cell.length_a   1.000
_cell.length_b   1.000
_cell.length_c   1.000
_cell.angle_alpha   90.00
_cell.angle_beta   90.00
_cell.angle_gamma   90.00
#
_symmetry.space_group_name_H-M   'P 1'
#
loop_
_entity.id
_entity.type
_entity.pdbx_description
1 polymer ?
#
loop_
_entity_poly.entity_id
_entity_poly.type
_entity_poly.pdbx_seq_one_letter_code
_entity_poly.pdbx_strand_id
1 'polypeptide(L)'
;PTWPLALLAIWRWRAWIYSPHIWLPLALLACSALALFGLEEATDSEYVLLAVPCAVLGAFSLPTLRRGVVNTLDWFAVMCFSLTAATVWLGWIAVHFQWPAQISRNIARQTTGYEPEISWIAFALALGFTVGWVVLVVWRLRVRPQALWRGTVLSAGGLTVTWILLVLLWQPAVDYARSYRTVSGELAQAIEQNIRPGECVRGLSLGSGQRASFLIFNNL
;
A
#
# COMPACT_ATOMS: atom_id res chain seq x y z
N PRO A 1 -8.98 -7.69 2.89
CA PRO A 1 -9.25 -9.14 2.97
C PRO A 1 -9.26 -9.69 4.41
N THR A 2 -9.24 -8.85 5.47
CA THR A 2 -9.28 -9.28 6.89
C THR A 2 -10.70 -9.55 7.40
N TRP A 3 -11.73 -9.05 6.71
CA TRP A 3 -13.12 -9.18 7.10
C TRP A 3 -13.63 -10.64 7.28
N PRO A 4 -13.21 -11.67 6.48
CA PRO A 4 -13.68 -13.03 6.71
C PRO A 4 -13.15 -13.60 8.04
N LEU A 5 -11.90 -13.26 8.40
CA LEU A 5 -11.30 -13.65 9.68
C LEU A 5 -11.96 -12.93 10.86
N ALA A 6 -12.34 -11.66 10.67
CA ALA A 6 -13.09 -10.90 11.68
C ALA A 6 -14.47 -11.51 11.92
N LEU A 7 -15.22 -11.89 10.87
CA LEU A 7 -16.50 -12.59 11.01
C LEU A 7 -16.34 -13.96 11.69
N LEU A 8 -15.29 -14.70 11.34
CA LEU A 8 -14.97 -15.97 11.99
C LEU A 8 -14.69 -15.77 13.47
N ALA A 9 -13.95 -14.72 13.85
CA ALA A 9 -13.69 -14.37 15.24
C ALA A 9 -14.99 -14.10 16.00
N ILE A 10 -15.86 -13.24 15.48
CA ILE A 10 -17.15 -12.89 16.08
C ILE A 10 -18.01 -14.16 16.29
N TRP A 11 -18.10 -15.00 15.26
CA TRP A 11 -18.87 -16.23 15.37
C TRP A 11 -18.31 -17.23 16.38
N ARG A 12 -16.99 -17.39 16.41
CA ARG A 12 -16.31 -18.35 17.28
C ARG A 12 -16.30 -17.92 18.75
N TRP A 13 -16.12 -16.61 18.98
CA TRP A 13 -16.06 -16.01 20.30
C TRP A 13 -17.40 -15.41 20.77
N ARG A 14 -18.52 -15.77 20.13
CA ARG A 14 -19.86 -15.25 20.45
C ARG A 14 -20.26 -15.40 21.92
N ALA A 15 -19.79 -16.46 22.60
CA ALA A 15 -20.03 -16.66 24.01
C ALA A 15 -19.26 -15.67 24.92
N TRP A 16 -18.18 -15.06 24.39
CA TRP A 16 -17.30 -14.13 25.08
C TRP A 16 -17.39 -12.72 24.51
N ILE A 17 -18.50 -12.39 23.86
CA ILE A 17 -18.68 -11.10 23.16
C ILE A 17 -18.57 -9.89 24.10
N TYR A 18 -18.91 -10.07 25.37
CA TYR A 18 -18.79 -9.03 26.40
C TYR A 18 -17.37 -8.92 27.00
N SER A 19 -16.44 -9.78 26.61
CA SER A 19 -15.07 -9.63 27.06
C SER A 19 -14.44 -8.40 26.38
N PRO A 20 -13.62 -7.59 27.11
CA PRO A 20 -13.02 -6.37 26.57
C PRO A 20 -12.25 -6.60 25.27
N HIS A 21 -11.63 -7.75 25.11
CA HIS A 21 -10.82 -8.10 23.95
C HIS A 21 -11.64 -8.23 22.66
N ILE A 22 -12.90 -8.64 22.74
CA ILE A 22 -13.79 -8.77 21.59
C ILE A 22 -14.70 -7.56 21.47
N TRP A 23 -15.26 -7.10 22.60
CA TRP A 23 -16.21 -6.01 22.61
C TRP A 23 -15.60 -4.68 22.12
N LEU A 24 -14.36 -4.37 22.53
CA LEU A 24 -13.71 -3.10 22.21
C LEU A 24 -13.39 -2.96 20.71
N PRO A 25 -12.78 -3.95 20.02
CA PRO A 25 -12.62 -3.88 18.56
C PRO A 25 -13.96 -3.90 17.81
N LEU A 26 -14.98 -4.59 18.35
CA LEU A 26 -16.31 -4.62 17.75
C LEU A 26 -17.00 -3.26 17.86
N ALA A 27 -16.92 -2.60 19.02
CA ALA A 27 -17.42 -1.25 19.21
C ALA A 27 -16.69 -0.25 18.29
N LEU A 28 -15.36 -0.37 18.17
CA LEU A 28 -14.59 0.47 17.27
C LEU A 28 -15.01 0.25 15.80
N LEU A 29 -15.26 -1.00 15.41
CA LEU A 29 -15.75 -1.33 14.07
C LEU A 29 -17.13 -0.70 13.80
N ALA A 30 -18.03 -0.80 14.78
CA ALA A 30 -19.37 -0.18 14.67
C ALA A 30 -19.29 1.34 14.59
N CYS A 31 -18.48 1.99 15.43
CA CYS A 31 -18.27 3.44 15.38
C CYS A 31 -17.66 3.89 14.05
N SER A 32 -16.65 3.18 13.55
CA SER A 32 -16.03 3.47 12.25
C SER A 32 -17.02 3.31 11.10
N ALA A 33 -17.84 2.26 11.13
CA ALA A 33 -18.88 2.04 10.14
C ALA A 33 -19.94 3.14 10.17
N LEU A 34 -20.42 3.51 11.37
CA LEU A 34 -21.40 4.62 11.53
C LEU A 34 -20.83 5.95 11.04
N ALA A 35 -19.55 6.23 11.33
CA ALA A 35 -18.89 7.44 10.84
C ALA A 35 -18.86 7.48 9.30
N LEU A 36 -18.57 6.35 8.65
CA LEU A 36 -18.55 6.26 7.19
C LEU A 36 -19.94 6.40 6.56
N PHE A 37 -20.97 5.88 7.22
CA PHE A 37 -22.37 6.05 6.75
C PHE A 37 -22.85 7.49 6.84
N GLY A 38 -22.26 8.32 7.71
CA GLY A 38 -22.57 9.74 7.83
C GLY A 38 -21.90 10.65 6.80
N LEU A 39 -20.98 10.12 5.99
CA LEU A 39 -20.29 10.84 4.92
C LEU A 39 -21.10 10.72 3.61
N GLU A 40 -21.38 11.85 2.97
CA GLU A 40 -22.10 11.86 1.68
C GLU A 40 -21.29 11.22 0.54
N GLU A 41 -19.96 11.37 0.56
CA GLU A 41 -19.03 10.72 -0.37
C GLU A 41 -17.81 10.21 0.39
N ALA A 42 -17.81 8.93 0.75
CA ALA A 42 -16.66 8.30 1.37
C ALA A 42 -15.57 8.02 0.32
N THR A 43 -14.37 8.54 0.56
CA THR A 43 -13.20 8.27 -0.28
C THR A 43 -12.55 6.93 0.08
N ASP A 44 -11.82 6.32 -0.86
CA ASP A 44 -11.13 5.02 -0.63
C ASP A 44 -10.21 5.04 0.59
N SER A 45 -9.63 6.20 0.93
CA SER A 45 -8.78 6.37 2.10
C SER A 45 -9.52 6.25 3.43
N GLU A 46 -10.80 6.56 3.48
CA GLU A 46 -11.61 6.50 4.71
C GLU A 46 -11.99 5.06 5.07
N TYR A 47 -12.12 4.17 4.07
CA TYR A 47 -12.34 2.73 4.33
C TYR A 47 -11.17 2.06 5.08
N VAL A 48 -9.98 2.67 5.12
CA VAL A 48 -8.85 2.19 5.93
C VAL A 48 -9.19 2.19 7.42
N LEU A 49 -10.10 3.05 7.89
CA LEU A 49 -10.56 3.06 9.29
C LEU A 49 -11.18 1.71 9.70
N LEU A 50 -11.86 1.00 8.79
CA LEU A 50 -12.42 -0.32 9.05
C LEU A 50 -11.34 -1.42 9.11
N ALA A 51 -10.19 -1.20 8.48
CA ALA A 51 -9.15 -2.22 8.40
C ALA A 51 -8.53 -2.54 9.77
N VAL A 52 -8.36 -1.52 10.61
CA VAL A 52 -7.74 -1.67 11.94
C VAL A 52 -8.58 -2.59 12.86
N PRO A 53 -9.86 -2.30 13.15
CA PRO A 53 -10.67 -3.17 14.01
C PRO A 53 -10.88 -4.56 13.37
N CYS A 54 -11.02 -4.67 12.05
CA CYS A 54 -11.08 -5.96 11.36
C CYS A 54 -9.78 -6.77 11.52
N ALA A 55 -8.62 -6.12 11.48
CA ALA A 55 -7.33 -6.79 11.67
C ALA A 55 -7.18 -7.32 13.12
N VAL A 56 -7.57 -6.52 14.10
CA VAL A 56 -7.54 -6.93 15.52
C VAL A 56 -8.48 -8.11 15.76
N LEU A 57 -9.73 -8.05 15.30
CA LEU A 57 -10.68 -9.16 15.39
C LEU A 57 -10.15 -10.40 14.65
N GLY A 58 -9.59 -10.21 13.44
CA GLY A 58 -8.99 -11.28 12.66
C GLY A 58 -7.86 -11.99 13.39
N ALA A 59 -7.03 -11.24 14.13
CA ALA A 59 -5.94 -11.81 14.93
C ALA A 59 -6.45 -12.80 16.00
N PHE A 60 -7.60 -12.52 16.64
CA PHE A 60 -8.21 -13.44 17.60
C PHE A 60 -8.77 -14.72 16.97
N SER A 61 -8.99 -14.77 15.65
CA SER A 61 -9.40 -15.99 14.96
C SER A 61 -8.23 -16.95 14.69
N LEU A 62 -7.00 -16.45 14.55
CA LEU A 62 -5.83 -17.24 14.18
C LEU A 62 -5.57 -18.47 15.08
N PRO A 63 -5.61 -18.35 16.44
CA PRO A 63 -5.40 -19.51 17.31
C PRO A 63 -6.46 -20.60 17.14
N THR A 64 -7.63 -20.25 16.62
CA THR A 64 -8.77 -21.15 16.46
C THR A 64 -8.77 -21.91 15.14
N LEU A 65 -7.87 -21.57 14.21
CA LEU A 65 -7.78 -22.20 12.90
C LEU A 65 -7.20 -23.61 13.00
N ARG A 66 -7.71 -24.50 12.14
CA ARG A 66 -7.13 -25.85 11.99
C ARG A 66 -5.72 -25.76 11.40
N ARG A 67 -4.82 -26.64 11.84
CA ARG A 67 -3.42 -26.70 11.37
C ARG A 67 -3.28 -26.74 9.84
N GLY A 68 -4.19 -27.44 9.16
CA GLY A 68 -4.21 -27.49 7.70
C GLY A 68 -4.44 -26.11 7.08
N VAL A 69 -5.43 -25.36 7.57
CA VAL A 69 -5.74 -24.00 7.09
C VAL A 69 -4.55 -23.05 7.31
N VAL A 70 -3.94 -23.11 8.49
CA VAL A 70 -2.75 -22.29 8.79
C VAL A 70 -1.61 -22.61 7.81
N ASN A 71 -1.36 -23.89 7.54
CA ASN A 71 -0.33 -24.29 6.59
C ASN A 71 -0.61 -23.84 5.16
N THR A 72 -1.87 -23.89 4.71
CA THR A 72 -2.29 -23.35 3.40
C THR A 72 -2.09 -21.85 3.32
N LEU A 73 -2.47 -21.10 4.36
CA LEU A 73 -2.25 -19.66 4.43
C LEU A 73 -0.76 -19.30 4.41
N ASP A 74 0.09 -20.06 5.10
CA ASP A 74 1.54 -19.87 5.06
C ASP A 74 2.09 -20.00 3.64
N TRP A 75 1.74 -21.08 2.95
CA TRP A 75 2.20 -21.30 1.57
C TRP A 75 1.65 -20.23 0.62
N PHE A 76 0.40 -19.86 0.80
CA PHE A 76 -0.20 -18.78 0.02
C PHE A 76 0.53 -17.46 0.25
N ALA A 77 0.85 -17.12 1.51
CA ALA A 77 1.60 -15.92 1.84
C ALA A 77 3.00 -15.93 1.19
N VAL A 78 3.74 -17.04 1.31
CA VAL A 78 5.07 -17.18 0.67
C VAL A 78 4.97 -16.99 -0.84
N MET A 79 4.03 -17.67 -1.51
CA MET A 79 3.86 -17.55 -2.96
C MET A 79 3.46 -16.13 -3.36
N CYS A 80 2.48 -15.55 -2.68
CA CYS A 80 1.93 -14.24 -3.00
C CYS A 80 2.99 -13.15 -2.86
N PHE A 81 3.67 -13.08 -1.71
CA PHE A 81 4.69 -12.06 -1.47
C PHE A 81 5.95 -12.26 -2.31
N SER A 82 6.37 -13.52 -2.57
CA SER A 82 7.50 -13.77 -3.47
C SER A 82 7.18 -13.38 -4.92
N LEU A 83 5.96 -13.68 -5.39
CA LEU A 83 5.52 -13.26 -6.73
C LEU A 83 5.42 -11.74 -6.82
N THR A 84 4.88 -11.09 -5.80
CA THR A 84 4.78 -9.63 -5.75
C THR A 84 6.18 -8.99 -5.74
N ALA A 85 7.10 -9.49 -4.93
CA ALA A 85 8.49 -9.01 -4.94
C ALA A 85 9.14 -9.19 -6.32
N ALA A 86 8.94 -10.35 -6.96
CA ALA A 86 9.45 -10.62 -8.31
C ALA A 86 8.84 -9.65 -9.35
N THR A 87 7.54 -9.34 -9.27
CA THR A 87 6.90 -8.38 -10.18
C THR A 87 7.37 -6.95 -9.95
N VAL A 88 7.61 -6.54 -8.70
CA VAL A 88 8.20 -5.23 -8.38
C VAL A 88 9.60 -5.09 -8.99
N TRP A 89 10.45 -6.12 -8.83
CA TRP A 89 11.78 -6.14 -9.44
C TRP A 89 11.73 -6.18 -10.96
N LEU A 90 10.85 -7.01 -11.54
CA LEU A 90 10.68 -7.09 -12.98
C LEU A 90 10.27 -5.75 -13.58
N GLY A 91 9.35 -5.06 -12.95
CA GLY A 91 8.94 -3.73 -13.36
C GLY A 91 10.07 -2.71 -13.24
N TRP A 92 10.85 -2.73 -12.16
CA TRP A 92 12.00 -1.85 -11.98
C TRP A 92 13.07 -2.09 -13.06
N ILE A 93 13.40 -3.37 -13.37
CA ILE A 93 14.28 -3.74 -14.46
C ILE A 93 13.74 -3.24 -15.80
N ALA A 94 12.45 -3.39 -16.05
CA ALA A 94 11.81 -2.95 -17.28
C ALA A 94 11.91 -1.43 -17.48
N VAL A 95 11.83 -0.65 -16.42
CA VAL A 95 11.95 0.82 -16.46
C VAL A 95 13.40 1.24 -16.74
N HIS A 96 14.37 0.65 -16.04
CA HIS A 96 15.77 1.11 -16.13
C HIS A 96 16.55 0.49 -17.31
N PHE A 97 16.27 -0.77 -17.65
CA PHE A 97 16.99 -1.50 -18.70
C PHE A 97 16.15 -1.77 -19.94
N GLN A 98 14.91 -1.28 -19.98
CA GLN A 98 13.98 -1.45 -21.10
C GLN A 98 13.73 -2.91 -21.52
N TRP A 99 13.90 -3.83 -20.57
CA TRP A 99 13.70 -5.26 -20.77
C TRP A 99 12.83 -5.85 -19.65
N PRO A 100 11.77 -6.61 -19.96
CA PRO A 100 11.22 -6.95 -21.29
C PRO A 100 10.53 -5.76 -21.97
N ALA A 101 10.70 -5.63 -23.28
CA ALA A 101 10.25 -4.49 -24.05
C ALA A 101 8.72 -4.21 -24.00
N GLN A 102 7.90 -5.25 -23.78
CA GLN A 102 6.44 -5.09 -23.67
C GLN A 102 6.06 -4.38 -22.36
N ILE A 103 6.68 -4.78 -21.24
CA ILE A 103 6.41 -4.20 -19.92
C ILE A 103 6.93 -2.76 -19.88
N SER A 104 8.15 -2.53 -20.40
CA SER A 104 8.74 -1.19 -20.51
C SER A 104 7.83 -0.24 -21.28
N ARG A 105 7.35 -0.64 -22.45
CA ARG A 105 6.43 0.18 -23.27
C ARG A 105 5.12 0.49 -22.57
N ASN A 106 4.57 -0.45 -21.81
CA ASN A 106 3.33 -0.24 -21.08
C ASN A 106 3.53 0.76 -19.93
N ILE A 107 4.65 0.68 -19.22
CA ILE A 107 4.99 1.62 -18.16
C ILE A 107 5.26 3.00 -18.75
N ALA A 108 6.06 3.09 -19.83
CA ALA A 108 6.39 4.35 -20.50
C ALA A 108 5.16 5.12 -21.02
N ARG A 109 4.07 4.41 -21.38
CA ARG A 109 2.79 5.06 -21.74
C ARG A 109 2.12 5.74 -20.55
N GLN A 110 2.34 5.26 -19.34
CA GLN A 110 1.74 5.82 -18.12
C GLN A 110 2.64 6.88 -17.47
N THR A 111 3.93 6.86 -17.78
CA THR A 111 4.94 7.78 -17.25
C THR A 111 5.68 8.49 -18.39
N THR A 112 4.91 9.11 -19.30
CA THR A 112 5.49 9.84 -20.45
C THR A 112 6.41 10.96 -19.97
N GLY A 113 7.68 10.93 -20.45
CA GLY A 113 8.69 11.93 -20.07
C GLY A 113 9.45 11.64 -18.77
N TYR A 114 9.19 10.51 -18.10
CA TYR A 114 9.96 10.10 -16.93
C TYR A 114 11.32 9.55 -17.34
N GLU A 115 12.38 10.18 -16.86
CA GLU A 115 13.77 9.69 -17.00
C GLU A 115 14.17 9.00 -15.69
N PRO A 116 14.34 7.66 -15.68
CA PRO A 116 14.64 6.92 -14.47
C PRO A 116 16.09 7.13 -14.03
N GLU A 117 16.27 7.70 -12.86
CA GLU A 117 17.57 7.79 -12.18
C GLU A 117 17.76 6.62 -11.21
N ILE A 118 18.95 5.99 -11.25
CA ILE A 118 19.27 4.89 -10.34
C ILE A 118 19.80 5.43 -9.01
N SER A 119 19.00 5.31 -7.95
CA SER A 119 19.47 5.52 -6.60
C SER A 119 20.14 4.25 -6.07
N TRP A 120 21.47 4.24 -6.02
CA TRP A 120 22.25 3.09 -5.54
C TRP A 120 21.94 2.72 -4.07
N ILE A 121 21.59 3.71 -3.25
CA ILE A 121 21.22 3.48 -1.85
C ILE A 121 19.88 2.74 -1.78
N ALA A 122 18.87 3.21 -2.52
CA ALA A 122 17.56 2.56 -2.58
C ALA A 122 17.67 1.14 -3.15
N PHE A 123 18.50 0.94 -4.19
CA PHE A 123 18.77 -0.36 -4.77
C PHE A 123 19.41 -1.32 -3.75
N ALA A 124 20.46 -0.88 -3.04
CA ALA A 124 21.16 -1.71 -2.05
C ALA A 124 20.23 -2.10 -0.88
N LEU A 125 19.40 -1.16 -0.39
CA LEU A 125 18.39 -1.43 0.63
C LEU A 125 17.34 -2.42 0.14
N ALA A 126 16.81 -2.22 -1.07
CA ALA A 126 15.82 -3.12 -1.67
C ALA A 126 16.37 -4.54 -1.82
N LEU A 127 17.63 -4.67 -2.25
CA LEU A 127 18.32 -5.96 -2.33
C LEU A 127 18.46 -6.60 -0.93
N GLY A 128 18.86 -5.83 0.08
CA GLY A 128 18.99 -6.29 1.46
C GLY A 128 17.67 -6.82 2.02
N PHE A 129 16.56 -6.11 1.81
CA PHE A 129 15.22 -6.58 2.22
C PHE A 129 14.78 -7.82 1.45
N THR A 130 15.10 -7.92 0.16
CA THR A 130 14.81 -9.11 -0.65
C THR A 130 15.57 -10.32 -0.13
N VAL A 131 16.85 -10.17 0.17
CA VAL A 131 17.67 -11.24 0.79
C VAL A 131 17.10 -11.61 2.16
N GLY A 132 16.72 -10.63 2.98
CA GLY A 132 16.04 -10.86 4.25
C GLY A 132 14.77 -11.69 4.10
N TRP A 133 13.95 -11.43 3.09
CA TRP A 133 12.78 -12.24 2.76
C TRP A 133 13.14 -13.68 2.40
N VAL A 134 14.13 -13.87 1.53
CA VAL A 134 14.60 -15.21 1.16
C VAL A 134 15.13 -15.98 2.38
N VAL A 135 15.89 -15.33 3.25
CA VAL A 135 16.36 -15.93 4.51
C VAL A 135 15.19 -16.33 5.39
N LEU A 136 14.16 -15.48 5.52
CA LEU A 136 12.96 -15.77 6.30
C LEU A 136 12.20 -16.99 5.75
N VAL A 137 12.06 -17.09 4.43
CA VAL A 137 11.42 -18.25 3.75
C VAL A 137 12.26 -19.51 3.97
N VAL A 138 13.60 -19.46 3.82
CA VAL A 138 14.49 -20.59 4.06
C VAL A 138 14.46 -21.02 5.53
N TRP A 139 14.46 -20.07 6.45
CA TRP A 139 14.29 -20.37 7.88
C TRP A 139 12.98 -21.13 8.15
N ARG A 140 11.88 -20.69 7.55
CA ARG A 140 10.59 -21.40 7.65
C ARG A 140 10.67 -22.83 7.13
N LEU A 141 11.42 -23.07 6.04
CA LEU A 141 11.56 -24.41 5.46
C LEU A 141 12.42 -25.35 6.32
N ARG A 142 13.45 -24.82 6.96
CA ARG A 142 14.40 -25.59 7.77
C ARG A 142 13.95 -25.80 9.20
N VAL A 143 13.43 -24.77 9.82
CA VAL A 143 12.95 -24.79 11.21
C VAL A 143 11.43 -24.97 11.18
N ARG A 144 10.91 -25.87 12.04
CA ARG A 144 9.46 -26.10 12.19
C ARG A 144 8.93 -25.34 13.42
N PRO A 145 8.85 -24.00 13.38
CA PRO A 145 8.34 -23.24 14.52
C PRO A 145 6.85 -23.53 14.77
N GLN A 146 6.35 -23.12 15.94
CA GLN A 146 4.93 -23.26 16.27
C GLN A 146 4.07 -22.58 15.18
N ALA A 147 2.97 -23.23 14.77
CA ALA A 147 2.16 -22.83 13.62
C ALA A 147 1.66 -21.39 13.69
N LEU A 148 1.31 -20.91 14.88
CA LEU A 148 0.79 -19.55 15.11
C LEU A 148 1.83 -18.48 14.78
N TRP A 149 3.05 -18.60 15.31
CA TRP A 149 4.14 -17.64 15.06
C TRP A 149 4.60 -17.64 13.62
N ARG A 150 4.60 -18.81 13.00
CA ARG A 150 5.04 -18.98 11.62
C ARG A 150 4.18 -18.16 10.65
N GLY A 151 2.86 -18.29 10.72
CA GLY A 151 1.94 -17.60 9.84
C GLY A 151 1.98 -16.08 10.01
N THR A 152 2.03 -15.59 11.24
CA THR A 152 2.10 -14.15 11.53
C THR A 152 3.40 -13.54 11.06
N VAL A 153 4.55 -14.18 11.32
CA VAL A 153 5.87 -13.68 10.92
C VAL A 153 6.02 -13.65 9.40
N LEU A 154 5.56 -14.70 8.68
CA LEU A 154 5.62 -14.72 7.22
C LEU A 154 4.71 -13.66 6.58
N SER A 155 3.48 -13.53 7.09
CA SER A 155 2.55 -12.53 6.55
C SER A 155 3.00 -11.10 6.84
N ALA A 156 3.43 -10.81 8.06
CA ALA A 156 3.93 -9.50 8.44
C ALA A 156 5.24 -9.17 7.70
N GLY A 157 6.19 -10.10 7.69
CA GLY A 157 7.46 -9.93 6.98
C GLY A 157 7.28 -9.74 5.48
N GLY A 158 6.42 -10.55 4.85
CA GLY A 158 6.10 -10.42 3.43
C GLY A 158 5.45 -9.09 3.07
N LEU A 159 4.47 -8.64 3.87
CA LEU A 159 3.84 -7.34 3.69
C LEU A 159 4.85 -6.19 3.84
N THR A 160 5.69 -6.25 4.88
CA THR A 160 6.71 -5.23 5.13
C THR A 160 7.71 -5.16 3.99
N VAL A 161 8.23 -6.29 3.53
CA VAL A 161 9.18 -6.33 2.40
C VAL A 161 8.52 -5.79 1.13
N THR A 162 7.30 -6.21 0.81
CA THR A 162 6.57 -5.72 -0.35
C THR A 162 6.41 -4.20 -0.32
N TRP A 163 5.98 -3.65 0.84
CA TRP A 163 5.81 -2.22 1.00
C TRP A 163 7.11 -1.45 0.85
N ILE A 164 8.19 -1.93 1.48
CA ILE A 164 9.51 -1.32 1.39
C ILE A 164 10.04 -1.35 -0.06
N LEU A 165 9.88 -2.48 -0.76
CA LEU A 165 10.28 -2.57 -2.17
C LEU A 165 9.50 -1.58 -3.05
N LEU A 166 8.19 -1.46 -2.85
CA LEU A 166 7.38 -0.49 -3.58
C LEU A 166 7.83 0.95 -3.31
N VAL A 167 8.07 1.30 -2.06
CA VAL A 167 8.53 2.64 -1.69
C VAL A 167 9.93 2.90 -2.26
N LEU A 168 10.90 2.00 -2.06
CA LEU A 168 12.28 2.24 -2.48
C LEU A 168 12.46 2.27 -3.99
N LEU A 169 11.76 1.42 -4.73
CA LEU A 169 11.98 1.23 -6.17
C LEU A 169 10.99 1.98 -7.05
N TRP A 170 9.77 2.25 -6.54
CA TRP A 170 8.69 2.81 -7.37
C TRP A 170 8.23 4.20 -6.95
N GLN A 171 8.55 4.66 -5.73
CA GLN A 171 8.12 5.97 -5.27
C GLN A 171 8.52 7.10 -6.23
N PRO A 172 9.74 7.16 -6.82
CA PRO A 172 10.09 8.24 -7.76
C PRO A 172 9.20 8.27 -8.99
N ALA A 173 8.91 7.09 -9.57
CA ALA A 173 8.04 6.99 -10.75
C ALA A 173 6.58 7.33 -10.42
N VAL A 174 6.09 6.91 -9.25
CA VAL A 174 4.73 7.22 -8.79
C VAL A 174 4.61 8.71 -8.46
N ASP A 175 5.62 9.29 -7.81
CA ASP A 175 5.64 10.73 -7.52
C ASP A 175 5.60 11.54 -8.82
N TYR A 176 6.45 11.19 -9.80
CA TYR A 176 6.42 11.84 -11.10
C TYR A 176 5.04 11.75 -11.78
N ALA A 177 4.43 10.55 -11.80
CA ALA A 177 3.16 10.31 -12.50
C ALA A 177 1.94 10.91 -11.77
N ARG A 178 2.02 11.11 -10.45
CA ARG A 178 0.89 11.54 -9.61
C ARG A 178 1.05 12.91 -8.97
N SER A 179 2.25 13.47 -8.97
CA SER A 179 2.51 14.79 -8.41
C SER A 179 2.10 15.89 -9.39
N TYR A 180 1.41 16.88 -8.88
CA TYR A 180 1.12 18.11 -9.63
C TYR A 180 2.28 19.10 -9.63
N ARG A 181 3.45 18.75 -9.09
CA ARG A 181 4.59 19.68 -8.94
C ARG A 181 5.06 20.22 -10.29
N THR A 182 5.31 19.34 -11.26
CA THR A 182 5.76 19.72 -12.59
C THR A 182 4.73 20.59 -13.30
N VAL A 183 3.48 20.13 -13.32
CA VAL A 183 2.34 20.86 -13.94
C VAL A 183 2.12 22.22 -13.26
N SER A 184 2.26 22.29 -11.93
CA SER A 184 2.14 23.54 -11.18
C SER A 184 3.27 24.53 -11.55
N GLY A 185 4.50 24.02 -11.74
CA GLY A 185 5.63 24.85 -12.17
C GLY A 185 5.46 25.40 -13.60
N GLU A 186 5.03 24.55 -14.53
CA GLU A 186 4.72 24.96 -15.91
C GLU A 186 3.58 25.99 -15.96
N LEU A 187 2.54 25.75 -15.14
CA LEU A 187 1.41 26.68 -15.01
C LEU A 187 1.87 28.02 -14.43
N ALA A 188 2.70 28.03 -13.40
CA ALA A 188 3.25 29.27 -12.82
C ALA A 188 4.03 30.08 -13.84
N GLN A 189 4.92 29.43 -14.61
CA GLN A 189 5.68 30.07 -15.69
C GLN A 189 4.77 30.61 -16.80
N ALA A 190 3.75 29.84 -17.20
CA ALA A 190 2.78 30.30 -18.22
C ALA A 190 1.97 31.51 -17.72
N ILE A 191 1.61 31.55 -16.45
CA ILE A 191 0.92 32.69 -15.84
C ILE A 191 1.83 33.91 -15.83
N GLU A 192 3.08 33.78 -15.36
CA GLU A 192 4.05 34.90 -15.33
C GLU A 192 4.28 35.51 -16.73
N GLN A 193 4.32 34.66 -17.77
CA GLN A 193 4.54 35.11 -19.15
C GLN A 193 3.34 35.82 -19.77
N ASN A 194 2.12 35.50 -19.35
CA ASN A 194 0.90 35.95 -20.03
C ASN A 194 0.05 36.95 -19.21
N ILE A 195 0.27 37.06 -17.88
CA ILE A 195 -0.51 37.94 -17.02
C ILE A 195 -0.02 39.40 -17.12
N ARG A 196 -0.94 40.33 -17.23
CA ARG A 196 -0.65 41.76 -17.18
C ARG A 196 -0.78 42.31 -15.75
N PRO A 197 -0.06 43.37 -15.40
CA PRO A 197 -0.20 43.99 -14.10
C PRO A 197 -1.65 44.38 -13.80
N GLY A 198 -2.22 43.85 -12.71
CA GLY A 198 -3.58 44.07 -12.29
C GLY A 198 -4.61 43.02 -12.75
N GLU A 199 -4.20 42.04 -13.53
CA GLU A 199 -5.07 40.89 -13.88
C GLU A 199 -5.02 39.79 -12.84
N CYS A 200 -6.15 39.07 -12.66
CA CYS A 200 -6.27 37.94 -11.74
C CYS A 200 -6.52 36.65 -12.52
N VAL A 201 -5.91 35.55 -12.11
CA VAL A 201 -6.15 34.22 -12.66
C VAL A 201 -7.27 33.55 -11.89
N ARG A 202 -8.29 33.06 -12.59
CA ARG A 202 -9.40 32.32 -11.99
C ARG A 202 -9.33 30.84 -12.41
N GLY A 203 -9.17 29.96 -11.44
CA GLY A 203 -9.28 28.52 -11.65
C GLY A 203 -10.75 28.10 -11.84
N LEU A 204 -11.07 27.53 -13.02
CA LEU A 204 -12.39 26.97 -13.32
C LEU A 204 -12.29 25.44 -13.29
N SER A 205 -13.28 24.78 -12.67
CA SER A 205 -13.40 23.31 -12.63
C SER A 205 -12.20 22.57 -12.03
N LEU A 206 -11.43 23.20 -11.14
CA LEU A 206 -10.37 22.57 -10.41
C LEU A 206 -10.90 21.76 -9.23
N GLY A 207 -10.49 20.50 -9.09
CA GLY A 207 -10.78 19.70 -7.92
C GLY A 207 -10.06 20.24 -6.66
N SER A 208 -10.56 19.88 -5.47
CA SER A 208 -9.99 20.32 -4.20
C SER A 208 -8.51 19.94 -4.03
N GLY A 209 -8.12 18.73 -4.46
CA GLY A 209 -6.73 18.26 -4.44
C GLY A 209 -5.81 19.05 -5.37
N GLN A 210 -6.29 19.43 -6.56
CA GLN A 210 -5.53 20.24 -7.50
C GLN A 210 -5.29 21.66 -6.97
N ARG A 211 -6.33 22.29 -6.40
CA ARG A 211 -6.22 23.62 -5.77
C ARG A 211 -5.21 23.60 -4.63
N ALA A 212 -5.31 22.61 -3.74
CA ALA A 212 -4.37 22.46 -2.65
C ALA A 212 -2.92 22.28 -3.14
N SER A 213 -2.71 21.49 -4.19
CA SER A 213 -1.38 21.25 -4.76
C SER A 213 -0.81 22.54 -5.39
N PHE A 214 -1.60 23.27 -6.16
CA PHE A 214 -1.15 24.52 -6.78
C PHE A 214 -0.81 25.59 -5.75
N LEU A 215 -1.62 25.69 -4.69
CA LEU A 215 -1.35 26.59 -3.57
C LEU A 215 -0.07 26.23 -2.84
N ILE A 216 0.17 24.93 -2.57
CA ILE A 216 1.35 24.47 -1.81
C ILE A 216 2.64 24.61 -2.63
N PHE A 217 2.62 24.27 -3.91
CA PHE A 217 3.86 24.24 -4.71
C PHE A 217 4.28 25.61 -5.25
N ASN A 218 3.33 26.44 -5.66
CA ASN A 218 3.63 27.71 -6.33
C ASN A 218 2.77 28.90 -5.85
N ASN A 219 2.03 28.73 -4.78
CA ASN A 219 1.19 29.77 -4.19
C ASN A 219 0.18 30.37 -5.19
N LEU A 220 -0.36 29.51 -6.09
CA LEU A 220 -1.32 29.87 -7.14
C LEU A 220 -2.76 29.66 -6.67
#